data_eb2f765b703ac6efe70254e3dac04b95
#
_entry.id   eb2f765b703ac6efe70254e3dac04b95
#
_cell.length_a   1.000
_cell.length_b   1.000
_cell.length_c   1.000
_cell.angle_alpha   90.00
_cell.angle_beta   90.00
_cell.angle_gamma   90.00
#
_symmetry.space_group_name_H-M   'P 1'
#
loop_
_entity.id
_entity.type
_entity.pdbx_description
1 polymer ?
#
loop_
_entity_poly.entity_id
_entity_poly.type
_entity_poly.pdbx_seq_one_letter_code
_entity_poly.pdbx_strand_id
1 'polypeptide(L)'
;MLQVIYKRTLLLVLVLAVSFVHVNGQKRKSYEFYKDFPVYADKLLADLKYPLAWGNSNETDFGKWKDTARKKVFECMMTPPTAAKSYDIKILSEEHRDGYVARKIEFNLSDYYRVKAYLLIPDGKGPFPAINLLHDHGAHLFIGKEKMIMPFDEDSSVIADARQWCDKLYGGQFFGDYLAKNGYVVFSTDAPLWGERGRAEGVDRKKYDIIAGNMMMYGRNLCAFMTYDDIASTDFLASLNVVDSDRIGCIGFSMGAYRAWMLAALSEKIAACASVCWMVTTDVQMTWKYGRKENGGFANCIPSLRQYLDYPHIASIACPKPMLFINGLNDKLFPVPGVKKAYAIMHDVWDSQKAGDRLVTELRDITHSCGIEEQKSVLDFMNKFLK
;
A
#
# COMPACT_ATOMS: atom_id res chain seq x y z
N MET A 1 37.90 -68.28 -39.37
CA MET A 1 36.88 -67.21 -39.54
C MET A 1 36.10 -66.90 -38.25
N LEU A 2 35.70 -67.87 -37.45
CA LEU A 2 34.98 -67.64 -36.20
C LEU A 2 35.75 -66.90 -35.11
N GLN A 3 37.05 -67.14 -34.96
CA GLN A 3 37.87 -66.46 -33.94
C GLN A 3 38.10 -64.95 -34.19
N VAL A 4 38.04 -64.48 -35.43
CA VAL A 4 38.19 -63.05 -35.76
C VAL A 4 36.88 -62.31 -35.50
N ILE A 5 35.74 -62.94 -35.64
CA ILE A 5 34.43 -62.35 -35.33
C ILE A 5 34.25 -62.18 -33.85
N TYR A 6 34.68 -63.15 -33.01
CA TYR A 6 34.60 -63.07 -31.54
C TYR A 6 35.46 -61.95 -30.95
N LYS A 7 36.70 -61.74 -31.49
CA LYS A 7 37.54 -60.61 -31.00
C LYS A 7 36.99 -59.24 -31.39
N ARG A 8 36.36 -59.13 -32.58
CA ARG A 8 35.75 -57.83 -32.99
C ARG A 8 34.50 -57.53 -32.18
N THR A 9 33.67 -58.52 -31.88
CA THR A 9 32.47 -58.35 -31.07
C THR A 9 32.79 -58.05 -29.60
N LEU A 10 33.87 -58.65 -29.03
CA LEU A 10 34.34 -58.38 -27.70
C LEU A 10 34.93 -56.97 -27.59
N LEU A 11 35.65 -56.49 -28.63
CA LEU A 11 36.20 -55.14 -28.67
C LEU A 11 35.09 -54.08 -28.80
N LEU A 12 34.03 -54.35 -29.58
CA LEU A 12 32.87 -53.44 -29.69
C LEU A 12 32.06 -53.36 -28.40
N VAL A 13 31.92 -54.47 -27.68
CA VAL A 13 31.23 -54.48 -26.38
C VAL A 13 32.04 -53.77 -25.31
N LEU A 14 33.40 -53.92 -25.34
CA LEU A 14 34.26 -53.15 -24.39
C LEU A 14 34.28 -51.66 -24.69
N VAL A 15 34.30 -51.26 -25.99
CA VAL A 15 34.22 -49.84 -26.36
C VAL A 15 32.89 -49.19 -26.00
N LEU A 16 31.77 -49.93 -26.18
CA LEU A 16 30.46 -49.49 -25.77
C LEU A 16 30.34 -49.45 -24.23
N ALA A 17 30.90 -50.43 -23.50
CA ALA A 17 30.90 -50.42 -22.04
C ALA A 17 31.75 -49.27 -21.47
N VAL A 18 32.91 -48.97 -22.05
CA VAL A 18 33.76 -47.82 -21.66
C VAL A 18 33.11 -46.48 -22.01
N SER A 19 32.40 -46.41 -23.16
CA SER A 19 31.61 -45.19 -23.49
C SER A 19 30.44 -45.00 -22.55
N PHE A 20 29.77 -46.05 -22.08
CA PHE A 20 28.71 -45.97 -21.07
C PHE A 20 29.22 -45.60 -19.68
N VAL A 21 30.40 -46.06 -19.31
CA VAL A 21 31.01 -45.71 -18.00
C VAL A 21 31.52 -44.26 -17.99
N HIS A 22 31.99 -43.72 -19.13
CA HIS A 22 32.39 -42.31 -19.19
C HIS A 22 31.22 -41.31 -19.27
N VAL A 23 30.05 -41.74 -19.71
CA VAL A 23 28.85 -40.89 -19.70
C VAL A 23 28.21 -40.79 -18.28
N ASN A 24 28.46 -41.80 -17.43
CA ASN A 24 27.93 -41.80 -16.05
C ASN A 24 28.83 -41.15 -15.02
N GLY A 25 29.99 -40.60 -15.39
CA GLY A 25 30.97 -40.02 -14.44
C GLY A 25 30.88 -38.51 -14.24
N GLN A 26 30.17 -37.79 -15.06
CA GLN A 26 29.85 -36.40 -14.73
C GLN A 26 28.72 -36.39 -13.72
N LYS A 27 29.06 -36.27 -12.42
CA LYS A 27 28.11 -35.83 -11.40
C LYS A 27 27.47 -34.56 -11.96
N ARG A 28 26.26 -34.65 -12.50
CA ARG A 28 25.44 -33.48 -12.83
C ARG A 28 25.45 -32.62 -11.61
N LYS A 29 26.08 -31.45 -11.67
CA LYS A 29 25.91 -30.44 -10.63
C LYS A 29 24.41 -30.21 -10.51
N SER A 30 23.79 -30.75 -9.48
CA SER A 30 22.38 -30.46 -9.20
C SER A 30 22.35 -29.07 -8.60
N TYR A 31 21.95 -28.09 -9.35
CA TYR A 31 21.64 -26.80 -8.82
C TYR A 31 20.29 -26.89 -8.11
N GLU A 32 20.22 -26.48 -6.84
CA GLU A 32 18.98 -26.56 -6.05
C GLU A 32 17.80 -25.86 -6.75
N PHE A 33 18.03 -24.73 -7.41
CA PHE A 33 16.98 -24.00 -8.11
C PHE A 33 16.40 -24.72 -9.34
N TYR A 34 17.08 -25.73 -9.92
CA TYR A 34 16.52 -26.57 -10.97
C TYR A 34 15.55 -27.62 -10.45
N LYS A 35 15.73 -28.04 -9.20
CA LYS A 35 14.84 -29.00 -8.57
C LYS A 35 13.74 -28.30 -7.79
N ASP A 36 14.06 -27.13 -7.24
CA ASP A 36 13.23 -26.46 -6.26
C ASP A 36 13.46 -24.92 -6.33
N PHE A 37 12.94 -24.31 -7.37
CA PHE A 37 13.03 -22.85 -7.54
C PHE A 37 12.43 -22.09 -6.35
N PRO A 38 11.32 -22.53 -5.70
CA PRO A 38 10.81 -21.89 -4.49
C PRO A 38 11.87 -21.75 -3.37
N VAL A 39 12.65 -22.78 -3.12
CA VAL A 39 13.74 -22.72 -2.09
C VAL A 39 14.79 -21.67 -2.46
N TYR A 40 15.11 -21.54 -3.72
CA TYR A 40 16.02 -20.50 -4.17
C TYR A 40 15.43 -19.09 -4.00
N ALA A 41 14.16 -18.92 -4.29
CA ALA A 41 13.46 -17.65 -4.06
C ALA A 41 13.44 -17.26 -2.57
N ASP A 42 13.24 -18.25 -1.67
CA ASP A 42 13.31 -18.01 -0.22
C ASP A 42 14.73 -17.58 0.21
N LYS A 43 15.78 -18.15 -0.40
CA LYS A 43 17.16 -17.70 -0.15
C LYS A 43 17.40 -16.26 -0.60
N LEU A 44 16.89 -15.89 -1.78
CA LEU A 44 16.97 -14.49 -2.25
C LEU A 44 16.27 -13.53 -1.28
N LEU A 45 15.12 -13.93 -0.76
CA LEU A 45 14.39 -13.16 0.24
C LEU A 45 15.17 -13.03 1.56
N ALA A 46 15.78 -14.12 2.03
CA ALA A 46 16.59 -14.14 3.27
C ALA A 46 17.89 -13.31 3.14
N ASP A 47 18.38 -13.10 1.92
CA ASP A 47 19.59 -12.33 1.66
C ASP A 47 19.37 -10.80 1.62
N LEU A 48 18.12 -10.33 1.74
CA LEU A 48 17.81 -8.89 1.81
C LEU A 48 18.42 -8.28 3.08
N LYS A 49 19.22 -7.22 2.93
CA LYS A 49 19.97 -6.57 4.01
C LYS A 49 19.46 -5.19 4.39
N TYR A 50 18.61 -4.61 3.55
CA TYR A 50 18.06 -3.27 3.76
C TYR A 50 19.12 -2.20 4.10
N PRO A 51 20.10 -1.96 3.21
CA PRO A 51 21.27 -1.12 3.51
C PRO A 51 20.92 0.34 3.78
N LEU A 52 19.73 0.79 3.40
CA LEU A 52 19.26 2.14 3.69
C LEU A 52 18.33 2.23 4.92
N ALA A 53 18.14 1.14 5.67
CA ALA A 53 17.41 1.21 6.92
C ALA A 53 18.18 2.06 7.95
N TRP A 54 17.46 2.82 8.78
CA TRP A 54 18.08 3.51 9.92
C TRP A 54 18.74 2.49 10.84
N GLY A 55 20.01 2.71 11.17
CA GLY A 55 20.82 1.76 11.94
C GLY A 55 21.62 0.74 11.09
N ASN A 56 21.23 0.48 9.81
CA ASN A 56 22.03 -0.29 8.87
C ASN A 56 22.86 0.59 7.94
N SER A 57 22.41 1.81 7.69
CA SER A 57 23.14 2.80 6.90
C SER A 57 24.29 3.40 7.72
N ASN A 58 25.32 3.90 7.03
CA ASN A 58 26.42 4.63 7.69
C ASN A 58 26.06 6.09 8.04
N GLU A 59 24.82 6.53 7.74
CA GLU A 59 24.38 7.88 8.05
C GLU A 59 23.98 7.99 9.53
N THR A 60 24.53 8.98 10.21
CA THR A 60 24.26 9.26 11.63
C THR A 60 23.36 10.49 11.85
N ASP A 61 23.18 11.30 10.82
CA ASP A 61 22.24 12.42 10.81
C ASP A 61 20.88 11.93 10.32
N PHE A 62 19.89 11.97 11.21
CA PHE A 62 18.56 11.46 10.91
C PHE A 62 17.86 12.23 9.79
N GLY A 63 18.07 13.54 9.68
CA GLY A 63 17.51 14.38 8.60
C GLY A 63 18.06 13.96 7.24
N LYS A 64 19.38 13.83 7.13
CA LYS A 64 20.04 13.37 5.91
C LYS A 64 19.66 11.94 5.54
N TRP A 65 19.51 11.06 6.55
CA TRP A 65 19.01 9.72 6.33
C TRP A 65 17.62 9.73 5.71
N LYS A 66 16.68 10.51 6.28
CA LYS A 66 15.31 10.65 5.74
C LYS A 66 15.33 11.09 4.28
N ASP A 67 16.12 12.10 3.95
CA ASP A 67 16.22 12.62 2.59
C ASP A 67 16.77 11.56 1.63
N THR A 68 17.80 10.83 2.05
CA THR A 68 18.41 9.74 1.27
C THR A 68 17.43 8.58 1.06
N ALA A 69 16.75 8.15 2.13
CA ALA A 69 15.76 7.07 2.08
C ALA A 69 14.56 7.46 1.21
N ARG A 70 14.01 8.68 1.41
CA ARG A 70 12.91 9.23 0.61
C ARG A 70 13.27 9.33 -0.88
N LYS A 71 14.44 9.85 -1.19
CA LYS A 71 14.95 9.91 -2.56
C LYS A 71 14.99 8.53 -3.20
N LYS A 72 15.49 7.52 -2.47
CA LYS A 72 15.52 6.14 -2.97
C LYS A 72 14.12 5.58 -3.23
N VAL A 73 13.14 5.88 -2.38
CA VAL A 73 11.74 5.48 -2.62
C VAL A 73 11.24 6.09 -3.92
N PHE A 74 11.41 7.40 -4.14
CA PHE A 74 11.02 8.07 -5.38
C PHE A 74 11.75 7.52 -6.62
N GLU A 75 13.04 7.21 -6.53
CA GLU A 75 13.77 6.55 -7.62
C GLU A 75 13.13 5.21 -8.01
N CYS A 76 12.78 4.38 -7.04
CA CYS A 76 12.10 3.10 -7.28
C CYS A 76 10.65 3.27 -7.77
N MET A 77 10.01 4.38 -7.43
CA MET A 77 8.66 4.72 -7.91
C MET A 77 8.62 5.12 -9.38
N MET A 78 9.76 5.32 -10.01
CA MET A 78 9.89 5.70 -11.41
C MET A 78 9.32 7.12 -11.70
N THR A 79 8.89 7.37 -12.94
CA THR A 79 8.45 8.70 -13.38
C THR A 79 7.07 9.05 -12.82
N PRO A 80 6.90 10.21 -12.16
CA PRO A 80 5.60 10.68 -11.70
C PRO A 80 4.67 11.04 -12.87
N PRO A 81 3.35 11.09 -12.66
CA PRO A 81 2.42 11.76 -13.55
C PRO A 81 2.77 13.24 -13.69
N THR A 82 2.37 13.87 -14.80
CA THR A 82 2.51 15.31 -14.98
C THR A 82 1.57 16.03 -14.03
N ALA A 83 2.11 16.95 -13.23
CA ALA A 83 1.30 17.74 -12.29
C ALA A 83 0.25 18.59 -13.02
N ALA A 84 -0.90 18.77 -12.40
CA ALA A 84 -1.94 19.67 -12.91
C ALA A 84 -1.48 21.14 -12.83
N LYS A 85 -1.66 21.90 -13.90
CA LYS A 85 -1.38 23.35 -13.91
C LYS A 85 -2.41 24.15 -13.12
N SER A 86 -3.61 23.62 -13.02
CA SER A 86 -4.73 24.23 -12.30
C SER A 86 -5.70 23.12 -11.89
N TYR A 87 -6.27 23.21 -10.72
CA TYR A 87 -7.22 22.20 -10.24
C TYR A 87 -8.58 22.27 -10.95
N ASP A 88 -9.01 23.43 -11.42
CA ASP A 88 -10.30 23.65 -12.14
C ASP A 88 -11.47 22.87 -11.50
N ILE A 89 -11.78 23.22 -10.24
CA ILE A 89 -12.76 22.52 -9.43
C ILE A 89 -14.16 22.73 -9.95
N LYS A 90 -14.94 21.65 -10.09
CA LYS A 90 -16.38 21.67 -10.36
C LYS A 90 -17.11 20.94 -9.26
N ILE A 91 -18.12 21.59 -8.67
CA ILE A 91 -19.08 20.92 -7.79
C ILE A 91 -20.12 20.26 -8.69
N LEU A 92 -20.22 18.94 -8.62
CA LEU A 92 -21.18 18.16 -9.41
C LEU A 92 -22.50 18.05 -8.69
N SER A 93 -22.47 17.80 -7.38
CA SER A 93 -23.66 17.76 -6.51
C SER A 93 -23.27 18.09 -5.06
N GLU A 94 -24.26 18.52 -4.29
CA GLU A 94 -24.12 18.89 -2.89
C GLU A 94 -25.34 18.41 -2.10
N GLU A 95 -25.09 17.92 -0.88
CA GLU A 95 -26.12 17.43 0.03
C GLU A 95 -25.80 17.90 1.45
N HIS A 96 -26.77 18.52 2.14
CA HIS A 96 -26.68 18.78 3.57
C HIS A 96 -26.97 17.54 4.39
N ARG A 97 -26.10 17.22 5.30
CA ARG A 97 -26.21 16.12 6.25
C ARG A 97 -26.14 16.65 7.68
N ASP A 98 -26.46 15.80 8.63
CA ASP A 98 -26.40 16.16 10.05
C ASP A 98 -24.96 16.51 10.48
N GLY A 99 -24.69 17.83 10.66
CA GLY A 99 -23.44 18.40 11.10
C GLY A 99 -22.38 18.67 10.01
N TYR A 100 -22.68 18.49 8.71
CA TYR A 100 -21.76 18.78 7.63
C TYR A 100 -22.43 18.85 6.25
N VAL A 101 -21.73 19.42 5.29
CA VAL A 101 -22.08 19.42 3.86
C VAL A 101 -21.25 18.38 3.12
N ALA A 102 -21.89 17.51 2.38
CA ALA A 102 -21.24 16.56 1.47
C ALA A 102 -21.27 17.10 0.04
N ARG A 103 -20.09 17.16 -0.61
CA ARG A 103 -19.92 17.56 -2.00
C ARG A 103 -19.32 16.42 -2.81
N LYS A 104 -19.90 16.17 -3.98
CA LYS A 104 -19.27 15.43 -5.06
C LYS A 104 -18.60 16.44 -5.97
N ILE A 105 -17.31 16.39 -6.10
CA ILE A 105 -16.52 17.34 -6.91
C ILE A 105 -15.75 16.61 -7.99
N GLU A 106 -15.41 17.35 -9.05
CA GLU A 106 -14.47 16.91 -10.07
C GLU A 106 -13.36 17.96 -10.19
N PHE A 107 -12.10 17.50 -10.31
CA PHE A 107 -10.96 18.41 -10.44
C PHE A 107 -9.83 17.78 -11.24
N ASN A 108 -8.90 18.58 -11.75
CA ASN A 108 -7.70 18.10 -12.40
C ASN A 108 -6.72 17.56 -11.35
N LEU A 109 -6.42 16.27 -11.38
CA LEU A 109 -5.35 15.68 -10.58
C LEU A 109 -4.01 15.69 -11.33
N SER A 110 -4.09 15.73 -12.67
CA SER A 110 -2.98 15.83 -13.60
C SER A 110 -3.40 16.70 -14.80
N ASP A 111 -2.44 17.17 -15.59
CA ASP A 111 -2.73 17.80 -16.88
C ASP A 111 -3.45 16.87 -17.88
N TYR A 112 -3.43 15.56 -17.64
CA TYR A 112 -3.97 14.55 -18.55
C TYR A 112 -5.29 13.94 -18.10
N TYR A 113 -5.66 14.07 -16.83
CA TYR A 113 -6.90 13.47 -16.33
C TYR A 113 -7.50 14.24 -15.17
N ARG A 114 -8.81 14.18 -15.11
CA ARG A 114 -9.64 14.65 -14.00
C ARG A 114 -10.09 13.46 -13.17
N VAL A 115 -10.37 13.72 -11.91
CA VAL A 115 -10.93 12.72 -10.99
C VAL A 115 -12.12 13.28 -10.23
N LYS A 116 -13.04 12.40 -9.86
CA LYS A 116 -14.12 12.75 -8.94
C LYS A 116 -13.71 12.40 -7.52
N ALA A 117 -14.19 13.21 -6.59
CA ALA A 117 -13.94 13.04 -5.16
C ALA A 117 -15.19 13.35 -4.35
N TYR A 118 -15.24 12.79 -3.14
CA TYR A 118 -16.12 13.31 -2.09
C TYR A 118 -15.32 14.24 -1.19
N LEU A 119 -15.93 15.39 -0.91
CA LEU A 119 -15.43 16.42 0.00
C LEU A 119 -16.52 16.70 1.03
N LEU A 120 -16.30 16.29 2.28
CA LEU A 120 -17.21 16.53 3.39
C LEU A 120 -16.68 17.70 4.20
N ILE A 121 -17.49 18.71 4.45
CA ILE A 121 -17.12 19.96 5.12
C ILE A 121 -17.98 20.12 6.36
N PRO A 122 -17.40 20.12 7.59
CA PRO A 122 -18.17 20.33 8.82
C PRO A 122 -18.91 21.67 8.83
N ASP A 123 -20.05 21.70 9.48
CA ASP A 123 -20.73 22.95 9.76
C ASP A 123 -19.88 23.84 10.68
N GLY A 124 -20.03 25.16 10.50
CA GLY A 124 -19.33 26.15 11.31
C GLY A 124 -18.30 26.99 10.54
N LYS A 125 -17.40 27.61 11.30
CA LYS A 125 -16.41 28.54 10.75
C LYS A 125 -15.03 27.87 10.74
N GLY A 126 -14.51 27.56 9.54
CA GLY A 126 -13.16 27.05 9.35
C GLY A 126 -12.06 28.13 9.51
N PRO A 127 -10.80 27.84 9.16
CA PRO A 127 -10.36 26.58 8.55
C PRO A 127 -10.36 25.39 9.54
N PHE A 128 -10.69 24.20 9.03
CA PHE A 128 -10.79 22.98 9.81
C PHE A 128 -9.57 22.07 9.61
N PRO A 129 -9.23 21.22 10.61
CA PRO A 129 -8.34 20.10 10.35
C PRO A 129 -8.95 19.18 9.29
N ALA A 130 -8.12 18.53 8.48
CA ALA A 130 -8.58 17.74 7.36
C ALA A 130 -7.99 16.33 7.34
N ILE A 131 -8.71 15.41 6.71
CA ILE A 131 -8.31 14.02 6.53
C ILE A 131 -8.36 13.64 5.04
N ASN A 132 -7.23 13.19 4.49
CA ASN A 132 -7.21 12.45 3.25
C ASN A 132 -7.50 10.97 3.58
N LEU A 133 -8.69 10.50 3.18
CA LEU A 133 -9.22 9.18 3.54
C LEU A 133 -9.05 8.20 2.38
N LEU A 134 -8.30 7.11 2.61
CA LEU A 134 -7.82 6.21 1.58
C LEU A 134 -8.47 4.84 1.69
N HIS A 135 -9.24 4.44 0.68
CA HIS A 135 -10.05 3.23 0.70
C HIS A 135 -9.24 1.93 0.51
N ASP A 136 -9.81 0.82 0.93
CA ASP A 136 -9.26 -0.54 0.82
C ASP A 136 -9.30 -1.10 -0.62
N HIS A 137 -8.52 -2.18 -0.83
CA HIS A 137 -8.52 -2.96 -2.07
C HIS A 137 -9.76 -3.85 -2.17
N GLY A 138 -9.92 -4.72 -1.18
CA GLY A 138 -11.01 -5.67 -1.03
C GLY A 138 -11.19 -6.67 -2.17
N ALA A 139 -10.32 -6.69 -3.18
CA ALA A 139 -10.52 -7.36 -4.48
C ALA A 139 -11.85 -6.95 -5.15
N HIS A 140 -12.40 -5.81 -4.75
CA HIS A 140 -13.68 -5.27 -5.17
C HIS A 140 -13.48 -3.89 -5.80
N LEU A 141 -13.44 -3.85 -7.15
CA LEU A 141 -13.05 -2.66 -7.89
C LEU A 141 -14.26 -1.79 -8.30
N PHE A 142 -15.48 -2.31 -8.16
CA PHE A 142 -16.71 -1.62 -8.55
C PHE A 142 -16.92 -0.30 -7.81
N ILE A 143 -16.54 -0.24 -6.53
CA ILE A 143 -16.56 0.95 -5.68
C ILE A 143 -15.17 1.24 -5.11
N GLY A 144 -14.87 2.53 -4.86
CA GLY A 144 -13.65 3.00 -4.27
C GLY A 144 -13.90 3.85 -3.03
N LYS A 145 -14.00 5.17 -3.18
CA LYS A 145 -14.31 6.14 -2.11
C LYS A 145 -15.67 5.87 -1.42
N GLU A 146 -16.59 5.26 -2.14
CA GLU A 146 -17.92 4.86 -1.64
C GLU A 146 -17.85 3.77 -0.58
N LYS A 147 -16.71 3.10 -0.41
CA LYS A 147 -16.48 2.14 0.69
C LYS A 147 -16.45 2.79 2.06
N MET A 148 -15.98 4.04 2.11
CA MET A 148 -15.69 4.75 3.36
C MET A 148 -16.55 6.00 3.57
N ILE A 149 -17.19 6.50 2.53
CA ILE A 149 -18.08 7.68 2.57
C ILE A 149 -19.41 7.27 1.98
N MET A 150 -20.51 7.60 2.67
CA MET A 150 -21.86 7.28 2.19
C MET A 150 -22.11 7.94 0.84
N PRO A 151 -22.32 7.18 -0.23
CA PRO A 151 -22.55 7.72 -1.55
C PRO A 151 -23.90 8.45 -1.66
N PHE A 152 -23.91 9.48 -2.50
CA PHE A 152 -25.09 10.24 -2.90
C PHE A 152 -24.95 10.66 -4.36
N ASP A 153 -26.07 10.95 -5.01
CA ASP A 153 -26.07 11.25 -6.45
C ASP A 153 -25.33 10.20 -7.28
N GLU A 154 -25.65 8.93 -6.97
CA GLU A 154 -25.07 7.74 -7.60
C GLU A 154 -26.19 6.75 -7.97
N ASP A 155 -25.88 5.83 -8.88
CA ASP A 155 -26.78 4.73 -9.20
C ASP A 155 -27.13 3.89 -7.96
N SER A 156 -28.36 3.40 -7.92
CA SER A 156 -28.85 2.57 -6.79
C SER A 156 -28.00 1.33 -6.54
N SER A 157 -27.37 0.78 -7.57
CA SER A 157 -26.44 -0.35 -7.47
C SER A 157 -25.16 0.02 -6.71
N VAL A 158 -24.63 1.23 -6.93
CA VAL A 158 -23.44 1.75 -6.22
C VAL A 158 -23.77 1.98 -4.75
N ILE A 159 -24.94 2.57 -4.47
CA ILE A 159 -25.39 2.84 -3.10
C ILE A 159 -25.59 1.54 -2.33
N ALA A 160 -26.25 0.54 -2.95
CA ALA A 160 -26.48 -0.76 -2.33
C ALA A 160 -25.19 -1.51 -2.04
N ASP A 161 -24.24 -1.50 -3.00
CA ASP A 161 -22.95 -2.16 -2.87
C ASP A 161 -22.07 -1.51 -1.79
N ALA A 162 -22.07 -0.17 -1.73
CA ALA A 162 -21.37 0.58 -0.70
C ALA A 162 -21.88 0.28 0.71
N ARG A 163 -23.22 0.18 0.89
CA ARG A 163 -23.83 -0.19 2.17
C ARG A 163 -23.43 -1.60 2.59
N GLN A 164 -23.55 -2.56 1.68
CA GLN A 164 -23.13 -3.94 1.96
C GLN A 164 -21.64 -4.03 2.34
N TRP A 165 -20.80 -3.25 1.67
CA TRP A 165 -19.38 -3.20 1.98
C TRP A 165 -19.10 -2.57 3.34
N CYS A 166 -19.79 -1.47 3.66
CA CYS A 166 -19.72 -0.79 4.94
C CYS A 166 -20.13 -1.72 6.09
N ASP A 167 -21.25 -2.42 5.95
CA ASP A 167 -21.71 -3.40 6.95
C ASP A 167 -20.66 -4.50 7.17
N LYS A 168 -20.07 -5.01 6.10
CA LYS A 168 -19.12 -6.13 6.14
C LYS A 168 -17.79 -5.79 6.80
N LEU A 169 -17.22 -4.60 6.52
CA LEU A 169 -15.85 -4.28 6.89
C LEU A 169 -15.70 -3.08 7.80
N TYR A 170 -16.71 -2.22 7.88
CA TYR A 170 -16.67 -0.98 8.66
C TYR A 170 -17.69 -0.94 9.80
N GLY A 171 -18.34 -2.07 10.09
CA GLY A 171 -19.31 -2.16 11.19
C GLY A 171 -20.59 -1.37 10.97
N GLY A 172 -20.98 -1.14 9.69
CA GLY A 172 -22.18 -0.38 9.31
C GLY A 172 -22.05 1.13 9.45
N GLN A 173 -20.83 1.64 9.78
CA GLN A 173 -20.55 3.08 9.91
C GLN A 173 -19.61 3.56 8.81
N PHE A 174 -20.10 4.47 7.96
CA PHE A 174 -19.23 5.14 6.99
C PHE A 174 -18.22 6.03 7.69
N PHE A 175 -16.95 5.64 7.60
CA PHE A 175 -15.88 6.25 8.38
C PHE A 175 -15.68 7.74 8.07
N GLY A 176 -15.80 8.13 6.80
CA GLY A 176 -15.68 9.54 6.41
C GLY A 176 -16.79 10.40 6.98
N ASP A 177 -18.02 9.91 6.97
CA ASP A 177 -19.17 10.60 7.57
C ASP A 177 -19.01 10.75 9.08
N TYR A 178 -18.49 9.72 9.75
CA TYR A 178 -18.16 9.78 11.18
C TYR A 178 -17.11 10.85 11.50
N LEU A 179 -16.04 10.94 10.70
CA LEU A 179 -14.99 11.96 10.87
C LEU A 179 -15.52 13.38 10.59
N ALA A 180 -16.37 13.56 9.55
CA ALA A 180 -16.97 14.85 9.22
C ALA A 180 -17.86 15.37 10.35
N LYS A 181 -18.73 14.52 10.93
CA LYS A 181 -19.53 14.85 12.12
C LYS A 181 -18.67 15.24 13.32
N ASN A 182 -17.44 14.76 13.37
CA ASN A 182 -16.49 15.07 14.41
C ASN A 182 -15.53 16.22 14.01
N GLY A 183 -15.93 17.11 13.09
CA GLY A 183 -15.27 18.39 12.84
C GLY A 183 -14.03 18.32 11.95
N TYR A 184 -13.88 17.29 11.13
CA TYR A 184 -12.83 17.21 10.10
C TYR A 184 -13.39 17.48 8.72
N VAL A 185 -12.69 18.27 7.91
CA VAL A 185 -12.87 18.18 6.46
C VAL A 185 -12.39 16.80 6.03
N VAL A 186 -13.22 16.04 5.34
CA VAL A 186 -12.85 14.71 4.84
C VAL A 186 -12.84 14.73 3.32
N PHE A 187 -11.76 14.22 2.76
CA PHE A 187 -11.56 14.14 1.32
C PHE A 187 -11.18 12.72 0.92
N SER A 188 -11.79 12.21 -0.15
CA SER A 188 -11.47 10.89 -0.70
C SER A 188 -11.65 10.85 -2.19
N THR A 189 -10.65 10.29 -2.88
CA THR A 189 -10.70 9.94 -4.31
C THR A 189 -10.65 8.43 -4.48
N ASP A 190 -11.08 7.95 -5.65
CA ASP A 190 -10.84 6.57 -6.06
C ASP A 190 -9.36 6.38 -6.40
N ALA A 191 -8.77 5.28 -5.94
CA ALA A 191 -7.50 4.82 -6.47
C ALA A 191 -7.66 4.48 -7.98
N PRO A 192 -6.61 4.62 -8.79
CA PRO A 192 -6.63 4.17 -10.18
C PRO A 192 -7.18 2.76 -10.31
N LEU A 193 -8.13 2.55 -11.18
CA LEU A 193 -8.86 1.31 -11.49
C LEU A 193 -10.02 0.97 -10.52
N TRP A 194 -10.25 1.73 -9.45
CA TRP A 194 -11.41 1.56 -8.57
C TRP A 194 -12.49 2.59 -8.84
N GLY A 195 -13.72 2.26 -8.45
CA GLY A 195 -14.85 3.15 -8.50
C GLY A 195 -15.03 3.80 -9.87
N GLU A 196 -15.22 5.10 -9.92
CA GLU A 196 -15.43 5.84 -11.18
C GLU A 196 -14.19 5.86 -12.10
N ARG A 197 -13.01 5.45 -11.60
CA ARG A 197 -11.78 5.35 -12.40
C ARG A 197 -11.58 3.99 -13.09
N GLY A 198 -12.56 3.13 -13.07
CA GLY A 198 -12.50 1.80 -13.71
C GLY A 198 -13.86 1.17 -13.98
N ARG A 199 -14.91 1.65 -13.29
CA ARG A 199 -16.25 1.05 -13.36
C ARG A 199 -16.86 1.08 -14.76
N ALA A 200 -16.75 2.20 -15.47
CA ALA A 200 -17.29 2.35 -16.81
C ALA A 200 -16.64 1.38 -17.80
N GLU A 201 -15.35 1.12 -17.66
CA GLU A 201 -14.59 0.18 -18.49
C GLU A 201 -14.73 -1.26 -18.01
N GLY A 202 -15.49 -1.50 -16.94
CA GLY A 202 -15.71 -2.81 -16.34
C GLY A 202 -14.39 -3.44 -15.90
N VAL A 203 -13.56 -2.69 -15.15
CA VAL A 203 -12.28 -3.21 -14.63
C VAL A 203 -12.56 -4.26 -13.57
N ASP A 204 -12.14 -5.46 -13.85
CA ASP A 204 -12.12 -6.61 -12.96
C ASP A 204 -10.69 -6.97 -12.56
N ARG A 205 -10.52 -8.01 -11.76
CA ARG A 205 -9.19 -8.46 -11.32
C ARG A 205 -8.27 -8.83 -12.47
N LYS A 206 -8.79 -9.41 -13.56
CA LYS A 206 -7.98 -9.79 -14.72
C LYS A 206 -7.48 -8.56 -15.47
N LYS A 207 -8.35 -7.59 -15.74
CA LYS A 207 -7.96 -6.31 -16.37
C LYS A 207 -6.97 -5.54 -15.51
N TYR A 208 -7.18 -5.51 -14.21
CA TYR A 208 -6.26 -4.93 -13.24
C TYR A 208 -4.85 -5.51 -13.35
N ASP A 209 -4.71 -6.84 -13.34
CA ASP A 209 -3.40 -7.49 -13.44
C ASP A 209 -2.72 -7.20 -14.79
N ILE A 210 -3.49 -7.18 -15.89
CA ILE A 210 -2.99 -6.86 -17.24
C ILE A 210 -2.48 -5.40 -17.29
N ILE A 211 -3.28 -4.45 -16.83
CA ILE A 211 -2.91 -3.03 -16.85
C ILE A 211 -1.66 -2.79 -16.02
N ALA A 212 -1.63 -3.31 -14.79
CA ALA A 212 -0.49 -3.15 -13.90
C ALA A 212 0.79 -3.79 -14.44
N GLY A 213 0.69 -4.99 -15.05
CA GLY A 213 1.80 -5.65 -15.73
C GLY A 213 2.31 -4.84 -16.93
N ASN A 214 1.41 -4.33 -17.77
CA ASN A 214 1.76 -3.49 -18.90
C ASN A 214 2.45 -2.20 -18.47
N MET A 215 1.98 -1.54 -17.39
CA MET A 215 2.62 -0.33 -16.85
C MET A 215 4.10 -0.57 -16.51
N MET A 216 4.44 -1.72 -15.96
CA MET A 216 5.83 -2.07 -15.63
C MET A 216 6.71 -2.17 -16.90
N MET A 217 6.15 -2.63 -18.02
CA MET A 217 6.90 -2.77 -19.28
C MET A 217 7.31 -1.42 -19.89
N TYR A 218 6.56 -0.34 -19.64
CA TYR A 218 6.92 0.99 -20.13
C TYR A 218 7.38 1.96 -19.03
N GLY A 219 7.93 1.40 -17.94
CA GLY A 219 8.59 2.20 -16.91
C GLY A 219 7.62 2.97 -16.00
N ARG A 220 6.45 2.40 -15.74
CA ARG A 220 5.48 2.87 -14.74
C ARG A 220 5.12 1.76 -13.78
N ASN A 221 4.58 2.13 -12.65
CA ASN A 221 4.17 1.17 -11.63
C ASN A 221 2.84 1.61 -11.01
N LEU A 222 1.87 0.70 -10.94
CA LEU A 222 0.52 1.02 -10.44
C LEU A 222 0.54 1.51 -8.99
N CYS A 223 1.31 0.86 -8.12
CA CYS A 223 1.46 1.26 -6.71
C CYS A 223 2.06 2.67 -6.59
N ALA A 224 3.11 2.95 -7.36
CA ALA A 224 3.73 4.27 -7.41
C ALA A 224 2.76 5.32 -7.96
N PHE A 225 2.00 4.98 -9.00
CA PHE A 225 0.99 5.88 -9.58
C PHE A 225 -0.08 6.26 -8.55
N MET A 226 -0.59 5.28 -7.77
CA MET A 226 -1.51 5.56 -6.66
C MET A 226 -0.88 6.51 -5.62
N THR A 227 0.39 6.27 -5.25
CA THR A 227 1.08 7.10 -4.26
C THR A 227 1.28 8.54 -4.75
N TYR A 228 1.63 8.74 -6.03
CA TYR A 228 1.70 10.07 -6.63
C TYR A 228 0.34 10.77 -6.66
N ASP A 229 -0.73 10.05 -6.97
CA ASP A 229 -2.10 10.56 -6.92
C ASP A 229 -2.49 10.98 -5.49
N ASP A 230 -2.09 10.21 -4.48
CA ASP A 230 -2.34 10.53 -3.08
C ASP A 230 -1.59 11.79 -2.63
N ILE A 231 -0.35 11.98 -3.08
CA ILE A 231 0.43 13.20 -2.85
C ILE A 231 -0.27 14.40 -3.51
N ALA A 232 -0.60 14.29 -4.81
CA ALA A 232 -1.28 15.36 -5.54
C ALA A 232 -2.68 15.68 -4.97
N SER A 233 -3.41 14.67 -4.51
CA SER A 233 -4.69 14.82 -3.81
C SER A 233 -4.54 15.55 -2.48
N THR A 234 -3.45 15.30 -1.76
CA THR A 234 -3.15 16.01 -0.51
C THR A 234 -2.76 17.47 -0.76
N ASP A 235 -2.00 17.73 -1.82
CA ASP A 235 -1.66 19.12 -2.22
C ASP A 235 -2.92 19.89 -2.63
N PHE A 236 -3.83 19.23 -3.35
CA PHE A 236 -5.15 19.80 -3.65
C PHE A 236 -5.94 20.10 -2.37
N LEU A 237 -6.05 19.14 -1.45
CA LEU A 237 -6.75 19.33 -0.18
C LEU A 237 -6.18 20.50 0.62
N ALA A 238 -4.85 20.62 0.69
CA ALA A 238 -4.15 21.72 1.37
C ALA A 238 -4.40 23.09 0.74
N SER A 239 -4.81 23.14 -0.52
CA SER A 239 -5.10 24.41 -1.24
C SER A 239 -6.50 24.97 -0.97
N LEU A 240 -7.38 24.19 -0.32
CA LEU A 240 -8.75 24.60 -0.04
C LEU A 240 -8.83 25.58 1.14
N ASN A 241 -9.49 26.72 0.96
CA ASN A 241 -9.64 27.75 2.00
C ASN A 241 -10.32 27.27 3.28
N VAL A 242 -11.10 26.18 3.20
CA VAL A 242 -11.79 25.58 4.36
C VAL A 242 -10.89 24.65 5.16
N VAL A 243 -9.66 24.37 4.70
CA VAL A 243 -8.71 23.45 5.29
C VAL A 243 -7.58 24.22 5.97
N ASP A 244 -7.25 23.82 7.18
CA ASP A 244 -6.01 24.21 7.83
C ASP A 244 -4.86 23.32 7.29
N SER A 245 -4.02 23.89 6.45
CA SER A 245 -2.96 23.17 5.74
C SER A 245 -1.88 22.58 6.67
N ASP A 246 -1.78 23.04 7.91
CA ASP A 246 -0.84 22.54 8.91
C ASP A 246 -1.42 21.37 9.72
N ARG A 247 -2.74 21.11 9.60
CA ARG A 247 -3.47 20.07 10.32
C ARG A 247 -4.14 19.08 9.40
N ILE A 248 -3.38 18.53 8.44
CA ILE A 248 -3.86 17.49 7.53
C ILE A 248 -3.36 16.13 8.01
N GLY A 249 -4.29 15.20 8.26
CA GLY A 249 -3.99 13.79 8.50
C GLY A 249 -4.28 12.92 7.28
N CYS A 250 -3.76 11.71 7.28
CA CYS A 250 -4.19 10.65 6.36
C CYS A 250 -4.60 9.40 7.14
N ILE A 251 -5.66 8.78 6.69
CA ILE A 251 -6.23 7.56 7.30
C ILE A 251 -6.50 6.55 6.20
N GLY A 252 -6.21 5.28 6.45
CA GLY A 252 -6.57 4.23 5.53
C GLY A 252 -6.77 2.87 6.18
N PHE A 253 -7.53 2.02 5.50
CA PHE A 253 -7.74 0.63 5.84
C PHE A 253 -7.19 -0.28 4.74
N SER A 254 -6.53 -1.38 5.10
CA SER A 254 -6.01 -2.37 4.15
C SER A 254 -5.07 -1.73 3.11
N MET A 255 -5.34 -1.81 1.82
CA MET A 255 -4.59 -1.07 0.78
C MET A 255 -4.52 0.44 1.08
N GLY A 256 -5.61 1.01 1.58
CA GLY A 256 -5.62 2.41 2.01
C GLY A 256 -4.65 2.68 3.16
N ALA A 257 -4.49 1.73 4.07
CA ALA A 257 -3.50 1.82 5.14
C ALA A 257 -2.06 1.81 4.61
N TYR A 258 -1.76 0.95 3.62
CA TYR A 258 -0.49 0.99 2.89
C TYR A 258 -0.26 2.37 2.26
N ARG A 259 -1.27 2.90 1.56
CA ARG A 259 -1.21 4.23 0.93
C ARG A 259 -1.02 5.33 1.99
N ALA A 260 -1.68 5.24 3.15
CA ALA A 260 -1.61 6.24 4.21
C ALA A 260 -0.19 6.37 4.80
N TRP A 261 0.45 5.27 5.20
CA TRP A 261 1.80 5.38 5.74
C TRP A 261 2.86 5.69 4.66
N MET A 262 2.66 5.25 3.40
CA MET A 262 3.48 5.71 2.27
C MET A 262 3.36 7.22 2.07
N LEU A 263 2.14 7.75 2.08
CA LEU A 263 1.86 9.18 1.96
C LEU A 263 2.50 9.97 3.10
N ALA A 264 2.37 9.51 4.35
CA ALA A 264 2.98 10.14 5.51
C ALA A 264 4.52 10.18 5.43
N ALA A 265 5.14 9.13 4.87
CA ALA A 265 6.59 9.06 4.66
C ALA A 265 7.09 10.02 3.55
N LEU A 266 6.27 10.27 2.52
CA LEU A 266 6.69 10.97 1.30
C LEU A 266 6.18 12.40 1.19
N SER A 267 5.08 12.77 1.85
CA SER A 267 4.51 14.13 1.81
C SER A 267 4.75 14.87 3.12
N GLU A 268 5.31 16.08 3.02
CA GLU A 268 5.46 16.98 4.18
C GLU A 268 4.14 17.61 4.63
N LYS A 269 3.10 17.57 3.80
CA LYS A 269 1.77 18.09 4.15
C LYS A 269 1.03 17.26 5.20
N ILE A 270 1.41 15.99 5.37
CA ILE A 270 0.78 15.11 6.36
C ILE A 270 1.38 15.37 7.75
N ALA A 271 0.53 15.78 8.67
CA ALA A 271 0.90 16.03 10.07
C ALA A 271 0.69 14.79 10.97
N ALA A 272 -0.28 13.91 10.67
CA ALA A 272 -0.54 12.67 11.42
C ALA A 272 -1.08 11.58 10.49
N CYS A 273 -0.86 10.31 10.85
CA CYS A 273 -1.30 9.16 10.04
C CYS A 273 -1.92 8.05 10.90
N ALA A 274 -3.00 7.43 10.40
CA ALA A 274 -3.51 6.17 10.95
C ALA A 274 -3.64 5.10 9.87
N SER A 275 -3.10 3.94 10.17
CA SER A 275 -3.00 2.76 9.29
C SER A 275 -3.67 1.57 9.95
N VAL A 276 -4.81 1.12 9.39
CA VAL A 276 -5.57 -0.02 9.93
C VAL A 276 -5.42 -1.23 9.05
N CYS A 277 -4.94 -2.33 9.62
CA CYS A 277 -4.74 -3.63 8.99
C CYS A 277 -3.79 -3.60 7.78
N TRP A 278 -2.66 -2.88 7.90
CA TRP A 278 -1.57 -3.03 6.94
C TRP A 278 -0.22 -2.61 7.53
N MET A 279 0.50 -3.53 8.14
CA MET A 279 1.94 -3.44 8.43
C MET A 279 2.49 -4.83 8.69
N VAL A 280 3.67 -5.13 8.13
CA VAL A 280 4.34 -6.42 8.27
C VAL A 280 5.77 -6.33 7.73
N THR A 281 6.66 -7.27 8.05
CA THR A 281 7.96 -7.38 7.37
C THR A 281 7.88 -8.27 6.11
N THR A 282 8.68 -7.94 5.12
CA THR A 282 8.71 -8.62 3.81
C THR A 282 9.10 -10.10 3.93
N ASP A 283 10.05 -10.43 4.79
CA ASP A 283 10.53 -11.81 4.99
C ASP A 283 9.46 -12.77 5.49
N VAL A 284 8.51 -12.29 6.29
CA VAL A 284 7.40 -13.09 6.80
C VAL A 284 6.21 -13.07 5.85
N GLN A 285 5.98 -11.98 5.14
CA GLN A 285 4.84 -11.84 4.22
C GLN A 285 5.07 -12.51 2.87
N MET A 286 6.28 -12.41 2.29
CA MET A 286 6.56 -12.89 0.93
C MET A 286 6.83 -14.40 0.90
N THR A 287 5.90 -15.17 1.41
CA THR A 287 5.90 -16.63 1.41
C THR A 287 4.81 -17.16 0.49
N TRP A 288 4.82 -18.45 0.20
CA TRP A 288 3.77 -19.11 -0.61
C TRP A 288 2.36 -18.92 -0.04
N LYS A 289 2.24 -18.85 1.28
CA LYS A 289 0.96 -18.69 1.96
C LYS A 289 0.46 -17.24 1.94
N TYR A 290 1.37 -16.26 2.03
CA TYR A 290 1.02 -14.86 2.24
C TYR A 290 1.48 -13.94 1.10
N GLY A 291 1.83 -14.48 -0.03
CA GLY A 291 2.45 -13.74 -1.12
C GLY A 291 1.60 -12.61 -1.69
N ARG A 292 2.16 -11.92 -2.65
CA ARG A 292 1.60 -10.71 -3.29
C ARG A 292 0.14 -10.87 -3.76
N LYS A 293 -0.24 -12.06 -4.27
CA LYS A 293 -1.61 -12.32 -4.74
C LYS A 293 -2.65 -12.10 -3.63
N GLU A 294 -2.36 -12.57 -2.42
CA GLU A 294 -3.26 -12.48 -1.28
C GLU A 294 -3.29 -11.06 -0.67
N ASN A 295 -2.22 -10.28 -0.88
CA ASN A 295 -2.01 -8.97 -0.28
C ASN A 295 -2.19 -7.79 -1.25
N GLY A 296 -3.16 -7.87 -2.17
CA GLY A 296 -3.50 -6.77 -3.07
C GLY A 296 -2.68 -6.70 -4.35
N GLY A 297 -1.87 -7.71 -4.65
CA GLY A 297 -1.19 -7.80 -5.93
C GLY A 297 -0.28 -6.60 -6.24
N PHE A 298 -0.50 -5.95 -7.38
CA PHE A 298 0.32 -4.83 -7.83
C PHE A 298 0.08 -3.52 -7.05
N ALA A 299 -0.96 -3.43 -6.22
CA ALA A 299 -1.28 -2.22 -5.46
C ALA A 299 -0.26 -1.89 -4.36
N ASN A 300 0.59 -2.83 -3.95
CA ASN A 300 1.64 -2.66 -2.94
C ASN A 300 3.01 -3.14 -3.42
N CYS A 301 3.21 -3.21 -4.73
CA CYS A 301 4.42 -3.70 -5.35
C CYS A 301 5.18 -2.56 -6.04
N ILE A 302 6.29 -2.11 -5.43
CA ILE A 302 7.25 -1.22 -6.07
C ILE A 302 8.51 -2.05 -6.34
N PRO A 303 8.85 -2.33 -7.61
CA PRO A 303 10.00 -3.14 -7.98
C PRO A 303 11.31 -2.58 -7.40
N SER A 304 12.23 -3.45 -7.04
CA SER A 304 13.56 -3.15 -6.48
C SER A 304 13.59 -2.50 -5.10
N LEU A 305 12.54 -1.86 -4.63
CA LEU A 305 12.54 -1.08 -3.39
C LEU A 305 12.94 -1.94 -2.17
N ARG A 306 12.53 -3.23 -2.14
CA ARG A 306 12.86 -4.16 -1.04
C ARG A 306 14.35 -4.52 -0.94
N GLN A 307 15.15 -4.23 -1.95
CA GLN A 307 16.62 -4.36 -1.85
C GLN A 307 17.24 -3.29 -0.94
N TYR A 308 16.55 -2.19 -0.72
CA TYR A 308 17.05 -1.03 0.03
C TYR A 308 16.37 -0.84 1.38
N LEU A 309 15.05 -0.99 1.41
CA LEU A 309 14.19 -0.68 2.55
C LEU A 309 13.03 -1.67 2.63
N ASP A 310 12.74 -2.19 3.82
CA ASP A 310 11.50 -2.92 4.10
C ASP A 310 10.35 -1.95 4.42
N TYR A 311 9.13 -2.44 4.51
CA TYR A 311 7.93 -1.66 4.82
C TYR A 311 8.08 -0.81 6.10
N PRO A 312 8.49 -1.39 7.26
CA PRO A 312 8.68 -0.59 8.47
C PRO A 312 9.75 0.49 8.32
N HIS A 313 10.82 0.24 7.54
CA HIS A 313 11.85 1.24 7.29
C HIS A 313 11.32 2.42 6.48
N ILE A 314 10.46 2.16 5.47
CA ILE A 314 9.83 3.23 4.69
C ILE A 314 8.86 4.02 5.55
N ALA A 315 8.00 3.34 6.33
CA ALA A 315 7.09 4.01 7.25
C ALA A 315 7.86 4.90 8.25
N SER A 316 9.06 4.46 8.67
CA SER A 316 9.92 5.21 9.60
C SER A 316 10.50 6.51 9.01
N ILE A 317 10.46 6.72 7.70
CA ILE A 317 10.80 8.02 7.10
C ILE A 317 9.85 9.12 7.61
N ALA A 318 8.63 8.76 8.00
CA ALA A 318 7.67 9.71 8.59
C ALA A 318 8.07 10.22 9.98
N CYS A 319 8.94 9.53 10.72
CA CYS A 319 9.37 9.96 12.06
C CYS A 319 9.95 11.39 12.04
N PRO A 320 9.59 12.29 12.98
CA PRO A 320 8.83 12.06 14.21
C PRO A 320 7.33 12.39 14.13
N LYS A 321 6.68 12.28 12.96
CA LYS A 321 5.23 12.50 12.85
C LYS A 321 4.45 11.50 13.71
N PRO A 322 3.32 11.90 14.31
CA PRO A 322 2.41 11.00 14.99
C PRO A 322 1.86 9.94 14.04
N MET A 323 2.00 8.67 14.42
CA MET A 323 1.49 7.54 13.62
C MET A 323 0.80 6.50 14.50
N LEU A 324 -0.38 6.04 14.07
CA LEU A 324 -1.12 4.93 14.68
C LEU A 324 -1.15 3.76 13.70
N PHE A 325 -0.76 2.58 14.18
CA PHE A 325 -0.91 1.32 13.46
C PHE A 325 -1.78 0.36 14.26
N ILE A 326 -2.85 -0.15 13.65
CA ILE A 326 -3.71 -1.20 14.22
C ILE A 326 -3.67 -2.40 13.29
N ASN A 327 -3.28 -3.58 13.78
CA ASN A 327 -3.40 -4.83 13.04
C ASN A 327 -4.22 -5.86 13.81
N GLY A 328 -4.86 -6.79 13.11
CA GLY A 328 -5.66 -7.86 13.71
C GLY A 328 -4.84 -9.09 14.07
N LEU A 329 -5.06 -9.66 15.27
CA LEU A 329 -4.51 -10.96 15.67
C LEU A 329 -5.08 -12.10 14.82
N ASN A 330 -6.32 -11.93 14.32
CA ASN A 330 -7.02 -12.91 13.50
C ASN A 330 -7.02 -12.54 12.01
N ASP A 331 -6.25 -11.53 11.62
CA ASP A 331 -6.09 -11.13 10.22
C ASP A 331 -5.25 -12.17 9.47
N LYS A 332 -5.89 -12.87 8.51
CA LYS A 332 -5.25 -13.93 7.73
C LYS A 332 -4.30 -13.40 6.65
N LEU A 333 -4.29 -12.10 6.40
CA LEU A 333 -3.43 -11.49 5.37
C LEU A 333 -2.07 -11.06 5.91
N PHE A 334 -1.99 -10.76 7.21
CA PHE A 334 -0.80 -10.22 7.85
C PHE A 334 -0.35 -11.12 9.02
N PRO A 335 0.71 -11.94 8.84
CA PRO A 335 1.16 -12.85 9.90
C PRO A 335 1.68 -12.08 11.11
N VAL A 336 1.11 -12.37 12.28
CA VAL A 336 1.42 -11.70 13.56
C VAL A 336 2.93 -11.60 13.87
N PRO A 337 3.76 -12.63 13.64
CA PRO A 337 5.20 -12.50 13.86
C PRO A 337 5.84 -11.38 13.02
N GLY A 338 5.44 -11.24 11.77
CA GLY A 338 5.94 -10.17 10.88
C GLY A 338 5.43 -8.80 11.29
N VAL A 339 4.19 -8.70 11.79
CA VAL A 339 3.64 -7.45 12.34
C VAL A 339 4.42 -7.01 13.57
N LYS A 340 4.64 -7.91 14.53
CA LYS A 340 5.43 -7.62 15.74
C LYS A 340 6.85 -7.18 15.42
N LYS A 341 7.49 -7.85 14.46
CA LYS A 341 8.84 -7.49 14.00
C LYS A 341 8.85 -6.10 13.37
N ALA A 342 7.86 -5.78 12.53
CA ALA A 342 7.74 -4.46 11.92
C ALA A 342 7.53 -3.35 12.96
N TYR A 343 6.68 -3.59 13.95
CA TYR A 343 6.43 -2.65 15.04
C TYR A 343 7.70 -2.38 15.85
N ALA A 344 8.45 -3.43 16.21
CA ALA A 344 9.71 -3.28 16.93
C ALA A 344 10.70 -2.40 16.15
N ILE A 345 10.88 -2.65 14.86
CA ILE A 345 11.75 -1.83 13.98
C ILE A 345 11.32 -0.35 13.98
N MET A 346 10.02 -0.08 13.91
CA MET A 346 9.53 1.30 13.92
C MET A 346 9.73 1.97 15.29
N HIS A 347 9.44 1.27 16.38
CA HIS A 347 9.70 1.79 17.74
C HIS A 347 11.17 2.15 17.94
N ASP A 348 12.10 1.30 17.54
CA ASP A 348 13.54 1.60 17.61
C ASP A 348 13.90 2.91 16.91
N VAL A 349 13.24 3.23 15.78
CA VAL A 349 13.47 4.49 15.07
C VAL A 349 12.89 5.67 15.82
N TRP A 350 11.63 5.63 16.27
CA TRP A 350 11.01 6.73 17.01
C TRP A 350 11.71 6.99 18.35
N ASP A 351 12.11 5.94 19.05
CA ASP A 351 12.85 6.05 20.32
C ASP A 351 14.23 6.67 20.10
N SER A 352 14.93 6.33 19.01
CA SER A 352 16.20 6.94 18.64
C SER A 352 16.09 8.45 18.45
N GLN A 353 14.90 8.93 18.06
CA GLN A 353 14.59 10.35 17.86
C GLN A 353 13.87 11.00 19.06
N LYS A 354 13.77 10.30 20.19
CA LYS A 354 13.05 10.77 21.41
C LYS A 354 11.58 11.12 21.13
N ALA A 355 10.94 10.41 20.24
CA ALA A 355 9.58 10.62 19.77
C ALA A 355 8.69 9.38 19.96
N GLY A 356 9.07 8.45 20.84
CA GLY A 356 8.35 7.19 21.08
C GLY A 356 6.88 7.37 21.46
N ASP A 357 6.53 8.49 22.14
CA ASP A 357 5.17 8.86 22.49
C ASP A 357 4.26 9.22 21.28
N ARG A 358 4.86 9.38 20.10
CA ARG A 358 4.17 9.70 18.84
C ARG A 358 3.90 8.48 17.98
N LEU A 359 4.47 7.33 18.29
CA LEU A 359 4.17 6.07 17.60
C LEU A 359 3.32 5.17 18.48
N VAL A 360 2.09 4.90 18.02
CA VAL A 360 1.18 3.96 18.68
C VAL A 360 1.01 2.74 17.78
N THR A 361 1.25 1.55 18.31
CA THR A 361 1.09 0.28 17.58
C THR A 361 0.24 -0.68 18.39
N GLU A 362 -0.78 -1.24 17.77
CA GLU A 362 -1.76 -2.10 18.43
C GLU A 362 -1.98 -3.41 17.66
N LEU A 363 -2.05 -4.50 18.40
CA LEU A 363 -2.53 -5.79 17.93
C LEU A 363 -3.84 -6.10 18.65
N ARG A 364 -4.96 -6.08 17.91
CA ARG A 364 -6.31 -6.26 18.45
C ARG A 364 -6.88 -7.61 18.09
N ASP A 365 -7.82 -8.08 18.89
CA ASP A 365 -8.58 -9.32 18.63
C ASP A 365 -9.64 -9.09 17.54
N ILE A 366 -9.21 -8.73 16.35
CA ILE A 366 -10.05 -8.49 15.17
C ILE A 366 -9.53 -9.30 13.97
N THR A 367 -10.41 -9.50 13.02
CA THR A 367 -10.09 -9.98 11.66
C THR A 367 -9.64 -8.81 10.78
N HIS A 368 -9.60 -9.00 9.45
CA HIS A 368 -9.30 -7.93 8.49
C HIS A 368 -10.50 -6.97 8.35
N SER A 369 -10.64 -6.03 9.28
CA SER A 369 -11.76 -5.07 9.33
C SER A 369 -11.34 -3.75 10.00
N CYS A 370 -12.14 -2.70 9.81
CA CYS A 370 -12.02 -1.40 10.44
C CYS A 370 -13.38 -1.04 11.08
N GLY A 371 -13.76 -1.76 12.12
CA GLY A 371 -15.04 -1.61 12.81
C GLY A 371 -15.16 -0.31 13.62
N ILE A 372 -16.25 -0.18 14.33
CA ILE A 372 -16.58 1.04 15.11
C ILE A 372 -15.49 1.36 16.14
N GLU A 373 -14.95 0.37 16.84
CA GLU A 373 -13.91 0.58 17.86
C GLU A 373 -12.57 1.04 17.25
N GLU A 374 -12.20 0.51 16.07
CA GLU A 374 -11.03 0.97 15.34
C GLU A 374 -11.20 2.40 14.86
N GLN A 375 -12.37 2.74 14.30
CA GLN A 375 -12.70 4.09 13.84
C GLN A 375 -12.67 5.09 15.00
N LYS A 376 -13.20 4.73 16.17
CA LYS A 376 -13.16 5.56 17.38
C LYS A 376 -11.72 5.82 17.83
N SER A 377 -10.90 4.77 17.91
CA SER A 377 -9.50 4.91 18.32
C SER A 377 -8.71 5.78 17.35
N VAL A 378 -8.97 5.64 16.04
CA VAL A 378 -8.37 6.52 15.03
C VAL A 378 -8.82 7.96 15.22
N LEU A 379 -10.11 8.22 15.47
CA LEU A 379 -10.61 9.57 15.76
C LEU A 379 -9.95 10.16 17.00
N ASP A 380 -9.87 9.40 18.09
CA ASP A 380 -9.24 9.84 19.35
C ASP A 380 -7.76 10.18 19.13
N PHE A 381 -7.05 9.36 18.36
CA PHE A 381 -5.66 9.62 17.96
C PHE A 381 -5.54 10.90 17.11
N MET A 382 -6.37 11.08 16.10
CA MET A 382 -6.36 12.28 15.26
C MET A 382 -6.71 13.54 16.08
N ASN A 383 -7.68 13.47 17.01
CA ASN A 383 -8.03 14.58 17.89
C ASN A 383 -6.84 15.00 18.75
N LYS A 384 -6.04 14.06 19.26
CA LYS A 384 -4.85 14.36 20.07
C LYS A 384 -3.79 15.18 19.32
N PHE A 385 -3.66 15.00 18.01
CA PHE A 385 -2.55 15.57 17.26
C PHE A 385 -2.95 16.63 16.21
N LEU A 386 -4.23 16.70 15.85
CA LEU A 386 -4.72 17.64 14.84
C LEU A 386 -5.72 18.68 15.39
N LYS A 387 -6.21 18.52 16.59
CA LYS A 387 -7.05 19.51 17.30
C LYS A 387 -6.33 20.10 18.49
#